data_e51ab4de7d5397bb0f4658f2d74c8ec3
#
_entry.id   e51ab4de7d5397bb0f4658f2d74c8ec3
#
_cell.length_a   1.000
_cell.length_b   1.000
_cell.length_c   1.000
_cell.angle_alpha   90.00
_cell.angle_beta   90.00
_cell.angle_gamma   90.00
#
_symmetry.space_group_name_H-M   'P 1'
#
loop_
_entity.id
_entity.type
_entity.pdbx_description
1 polymer ?
#
loop_
_entity_poly.entity_id
_entity_poly.type
_entity_poly.pdbx_seq_one_letter_code
_entity_poly.pdbx_strand_id
1 'polypeptide(L)'
;MFNCKSVVKRDGRIVKFNSEKIWNAINSALAKVQSELRDYSIAEPQSLDSIVSQVKGKLEFEIMKVEDIQDIVEKILIEDNLPEIAKEYIIYRNERNKIREVKSDLMKTMK
;
A
#
# COMPACT_ATOMS: atom_id res chain seq x y z
N MET A 1 -6.91 -13.16 -14.00
CA MET A 1 -8.05 -13.22 -13.10
C MET A 1 -7.60 -12.98 -11.67
N PHE A 2 -8.32 -12.16 -10.93
CA PHE A 2 -7.97 -11.82 -9.56
C PHE A 2 -8.32 -12.97 -8.60
N ASN A 3 -7.33 -13.49 -7.87
CA ASN A 3 -7.49 -14.68 -7.02
C ASN A 3 -7.33 -14.44 -5.52
N CYS A 4 -6.78 -13.31 -5.10
CA CYS A 4 -6.52 -13.07 -3.69
C CYS A 4 -7.82 -12.74 -2.92
N LYS A 5 -8.10 -13.53 -1.88
CA LYS A 5 -9.30 -13.37 -1.06
C LYS A 5 -9.00 -12.90 0.36
N SER A 6 -7.80 -13.19 0.85
CA SER A 6 -7.42 -12.92 2.24
C SER A 6 -6.00 -12.41 2.33
N VAL A 7 -5.74 -11.61 3.36
CA VAL A 7 -4.44 -11.01 3.62
C VAL A 7 -4.00 -11.37 5.03
N VAL A 8 -2.77 -11.82 5.18
CA VAL A 8 -2.16 -12.06 6.49
C VAL A 8 -1.45 -10.78 6.91
N LYS A 9 -1.91 -10.16 7.99
CA LYS A 9 -1.30 -8.96 8.53
C LYS A 9 -0.01 -9.29 9.29
N ARG A 10 0.78 -8.25 9.61
CA ARG A 10 2.06 -8.42 10.30
C ARG A 10 1.95 -9.17 11.63
N ASP A 11 0.85 -8.98 12.33
CA ASP A 11 0.59 -9.64 13.62
C ASP A 11 0.06 -11.07 13.46
N GLY A 12 -0.04 -11.58 12.24
CA GLY A 12 -0.52 -12.91 11.93
C GLY A 12 -2.02 -13.03 11.72
N ARG A 13 -2.79 -11.95 11.92
CA ARG A 13 -4.22 -12.00 11.69
C ARG A 13 -4.53 -12.13 10.21
N ILE A 14 -5.54 -12.92 9.89
CA ILE A 14 -6.02 -13.08 8.52
C ILE A 14 -7.29 -12.24 8.38
N VAL A 15 -7.28 -11.31 7.43
CA VAL A 15 -8.42 -10.44 7.14
C VAL A 15 -8.81 -10.56 5.68
N LYS A 16 -10.06 -10.19 5.37
CA LYS A 16 -10.54 -10.18 4.00
C LYS A 16 -9.77 -9.16 3.17
N PHE A 17 -9.43 -9.54 1.94
CA PHE A 17 -8.77 -8.61 1.01
C PHE A 17 -9.72 -7.45 0.68
N ASN A 18 -9.18 -6.24 0.72
CA ASN A 18 -9.93 -5.03 0.41
C ASN A 18 -9.06 -4.10 -0.45
N SER A 19 -9.39 -4.00 -1.73
CA SER A 19 -8.64 -3.18 -2.67
C SER A 19 -8.73 -1.67 -2.39
N GLU A 20 -9.77 -1.24 -1.67
CA GLU A 20 -9.89 0.17 -1.28
C GLU A 20 -8.73 0.62 -0.39
N LYS A 21 -8.19 -0.28 0.42
CA LYS A 21 -7.04 0.04 1.26
C LYS A 21 -5.81 0.34 0.42
N ILE A 22 -5.62 -0.39 -0.68
CA ILE A 22 -4.53 -0.12 -1.62
C ILE A 22 -4.75 1.24 -2.27
N TRP A 23 -5.96 1.49 -2.77
CA TRP A 23 -6.31 2.74 -3.41
C TRP A 23 -6.08 3.92 -2.47
N ASN A 24 -6.54 3.82 -1.22
CA ASN A 24 -6.39 4.88 -0.22
C ASN A 24 -4.92 5.15 0.10
N ALA A 25 -4.10 4.11 0.22
CA ALA A 25 -2.67 4.26 0.50
C ALA A 25 -1.96 4.99 -0.64
N ILE A 26 -2.24 4.59 -1.88
CA ILE A 26 -1.65 5.24 -3.07
C ILE A 26 -2.15 6.67 -3.20
N ASN A 27 -3.44 6.92 -2.94
CA ASN A 27 -4.01 8.25 -3.00
C ASN A 27 -3.38 9.18 -1.95
N SER A 28 -3.11 8.67 -0.75
CA SER A 28 -2.42 9.44 0.29
C SER A 28 -1.01 9.83 -0.16
N ALA A 29 -0.29 8.90 -0.78
CA ALA A 29 1.04 9.17 -1.32
C ALA A 29 0.97 10.21 -2.44
N LEU A 30 0.01 10.08 -3.35
CA LEU A 30 -0.20 11.03 -4.44
C LEU A 30 -0.50 12.42 -3.92
N ALA A 31 -1.41 12.56 -2.96
CA ALA A 31 -1.80 13.84 -2.39
C ALA A 31 -0.59 14.54 -1.74
N LYS A 32 0.26 13.78 -1.07
CA LYS A 32 1.45 14.33 -0.44
C LYS A 32 2.46 14.83 -1.48
N VAL A 33 2.69 14.05 -2.54
CA VAL A 33 3.58 14.46 -3.63
C VAL A 33 3.07 15.71 -4.32
N GLN A 34 1.78 15.77 -4.65
CA GLN A 34 1.17 16.92 -5.26
C GLN A 34 1.33 18.18 -4.40
N SER A 35 1.12 18.04 -3.10
CA SER A 35 1.25 19.16 -2.16
C SER A 35 2.69 19.64 -2.04
N GLU A 36 3.66 18.74 -1.95
CA GLU A 36 5.07 19.09 -1.80
C GLU A 36 5.64 19.74 -3.06
N LEU A 37 5.30 19.20 -4.22
CA LEU A 37 5.79 19.72 -5.51
C LEU A 37 4.90 20.82 -6.07
N ARG A 38 3.73 21.06 -5.47
CA ARG A 38 2.71 21.99 -5.94
C ARG A 38 2.33 21.73 -7.40
N ASP A 39 2.30 20.45 -7.76
CA ASP A 39 1.97 19.99 -9.10
C ASP A 39 0.84 18.97 -9.02
N TYR A 40 -0.36 19.38 -9.38
CA TYR A 40 -1.56 18.54 -9.32
C TYR A 40 -1.81 17.80 -10.62
N SER A 41 -0.89 17.88 -11.58
CA SER A 41 -0.98 17.18 -12.86
C SER A 41 -0.18 15.88 -12.89
N ILE A 42 0.51 15.50 -11.79
CA ILE A 42 1.38 14.32 -11.74
C ILE A 42 0.62 13.04 -12.08
N ALA A 43 -0.60 12.89 -11.56
CA ALA A 43 -1.46 11.76 -11.88
C ALA A 43 -2.91 12.17 -11.64
N GLU A 44 -3.81 11.53 -12.39
CA GLU A 44 -5.25 11.73 -12.23
C GLU A 44 -5.84 10.59 -11.38
N PRO A 45 -7.01 10.80 -10.74
CA PRO A 45 -7.67 9.72 -9.97
C PRO A 45 -7.90 8.45 -10.78
N GLN A 46 -8.11 8.57 -12.09
CA GLN A 46 -8.27 7.43 -12.99
C GLN A 46 -7.02 6.56 -13.05
N SER A 47 -5.84 7.16 -12.88
CA SER A 47 -4.57 6.43 -12.85
C SER A 47 -4.49 5.51 -11.64
N LEU A 48 -5.10 5.91 -10.51
CA LEU A 48 -5.12 5.09 -9.31
C LEU A 48 -5.92 3.81 -9.52
N ASP A 49 -7.05 3.90 -10.22
CA ASP A 49 -7.87 2.72 -10.54
C ASP A 49 -7.09 1.75 -11.43
N SER A 50 -6.36 2.27 -12.41
CA SER A 50 -5.51 1.46 -13.29
C SER A 50 -4.42 0.76 -12.49
N ILE A 51 -3.75 1.49 -11.58
CA ILE A 51 -2.70 0.92 -10.74
C ILE A 51 -3.27 -0.20 -9.86
N VAL A 52 -4.40 0.04 -9.23
CA VAL A 52 -5.05 -0.98 -8.37
C VAL A 52 -5.43 -2.22 -9.20
N SER A 53 -5.93 -2.03 -10.41
CA SER A 53 -6.24 -3.15 -11.32
C SER A 53 -4.98 -3.96 -11.66
N GLN A 54 -3.87 -3.29 -11.93
CA GLN A 54 -2.59 -3.96 -12.19
C GLN A 54 -2.12 -4.75 -10.97
N VAL A 55 -2.26 -4.18 -9.77
CA VAL A 55 -1.90 -4.86 -8.53
C VAL A 55 -2.73 -6.14 -8.39
N LYS A 56 -4.04 -6.03 -8.54
CA LYS A 56 -4.94 -7.20 -8.45
C LYS A 56 -4.53 -8.30 -9.42
N GLY A 57 -4.13 -7.94 -10.63
CA GLY A 57 -3.70 -8.89 -11.64
C GLY A 57 -2.41 -9.64 -11.29
N LYS A 58 -1.62 -9.10 -10.36
CA LYS A 58 -0.39 -9.73 -9.89
C LYS A 58 -0.57 -10.58 -8.63
N LEU A 59 -1.74 -10.54 -8.01
CA LEU A 59 -2.01 -11.31 -6.79
C LEU A 59 -2.43 -12.74 -7.18
N GLU A 60 -1.49 -13.66 -7.15
CA GLU A 60 -1.67 -15.02 -7.67
C GLU A 60 -2.28 -16.00 -6.66
N PHE A 61 -2.15 -15.74 -5.37
CA PHE A 61 -2.56 -16.66 -4.33
C PHE A 61 -3.80 -16.18 -3.61
N GLU A 62 -4.62 -17.12 -3.13
CA GLU A 62 -5.83 -16.80 -2.38
C GLU A 62 -5.52 -16.10 -1.05
N ILE A 63 -4.41 -16.47 -0.42
CA ILE A 63 -3.94 -15.86 0.83
C ILE A 63 -2.54 -15.34 0.60
N MET A 64 -2.33 -14.05 0.84
CA MET A 64 -1.04 -13.41 0.67
C MET A 64 -0.68 -12.57 1.88
N LYS A 65 0.60 -12.47 2.18
CA LYS A 65 1.07 -11.57 3.24
C LYS A 65 0.94 -10.12 2.78
N VAL A 66 0.58 -9.23 3.70
CA VAL A 66 0.45 -7.80 3.40
C VAL A 66 1.73 -7.24 2.80
N GLU A 67 2.89 -7.67 3.29
CA GLU A 67 4.18 -7.20 2.81
C GLU A 67 4.43 -7.55 1.34
N ASP A 68 4.03 -8.75 0.93
CA ASP A 68 4.15 -9.19 -0.46
C ASP A 68 3.27 -8.33 -1.39
N ILE A 69 2.07 -8.00 -0.93
CA ILE A 69 1.17 -7.11 -1.68
C ILE A 69 1.78 -5.72 -1.79
N GLN A 70 2.34 -5.20 -0.70
CA GLN A 70 2.99 -3.88 -0.69
C GLN A 70 4.19 -3.84 -1.64
N ASP A 71 4.97 -4.92 -1.71
CA ASP A 71 6.09 -5.02 -2.65
C ASP A 71 5.61 -4.94 -4.11
N ILE A 72 4.49 -5.58 -4.41
CA ILE A 72 3.88 -5.53 -5.74
C ILE A 72 3.43 -4.10 -6.07
N VAL A 73 2.81 -3.40 -5.12
CA VAL A 73 2.39 -2.01 -5.31
C VAL A 73 3.59 -1.11 -5.64
N GLU A 74 4.67 -1.23 -4.87
CA GLU A 74 5.88 -0.45 -5.10
C GLU A 74 6.44 -0.69 -6.49
N LYS A 75 6.51 -1.95 -6.89
CA LYS A 75 7.05 -2.33 -8.21
C LYS A 75 6.22 -1.72 -9.34
N ILE A 76 4.91 -1.78 -9.23
CA ILE A 76 4.02 -1.23 -10.25
C ILE A 76 4.15 0.29 -10.33
N LEU A 77 4.24 0.99 -9.20
CA LEU A 77 4.43 2.43 -9.19
C LEU A 77 5.72 2.84 -9.89
N ILE A 78 6.79 2.06 -9.70
CA ILE A 78 8.07 2.31 -10.36
C ILE A 78 7.95 2.04 -11.87
N GLU A 79 7.33 0.93 -12.25
CA GLU A 79 7.16 0.54 -13.65
C GLU A 79 6.28 1.53 -14.43
N ASP A 80 5.31 2.15 -13.76
CA ASP A 80 4.41 3.14 -14.37
C ASP A 80 5.00 4.55 -14.39
N ASN A 81 6.31 4.70 -14.13
CA ASN A 81 7.01 5.98 -14.09
C ASN A 81 6.44 6.96 -13.07
N LEU A 82 6.12 6.45 -11.87
CA LEU A 82 5.63 7.26 -10.76
C LEU A 82 6.60 7.15 -9.56
N PRO A 83 7.91 7.48 -9.76
CA PRO A 83 8.90 7.26 -8.70
C PRO A 83 8.66 8.13 -7.45
N GLU A 84 8.13 9.33 -7.60
CA GLU A 84 7.82 10.20 -6.47
C GLU A 84 6.72 9.59 -5.60
N ILE A 85 5.68 9.05 -6.25
CA ILE A 85 4.59 8.39 -5.54
C ILE A 85 5.09 7.10 -4.89
N ALA A 86 5.94 6.34 -5.59
CA ALA A 86 6.55 5.13 -5.04
C ALA A 86 7.35 5.45 -3.77
N LYS A 87 8.14 6.51 -3.79
CA LYS A 87 8.93 6.96 -2.64
C LYS A 87 8.04 7.29 -1.44
N GLU A 88 6.98 8.06 -1.65
CA GLU A 88 6.06 8.42 -0.59
C GLU A 88 5.26 7.21 -0.08
N TYR A 89 4.94 6.28 -0.95
CA TYR A 89 4.29 5.04 -0.55
C TYR A 89 5.19 4.21 0.37
N ILE A 90 6.48 4.12 0.05
CA ILE A 90 7.47 3.41 0.89
C ILE A 90 7.56 4.06 2.27
N ILE A 91 7.60 5.39 2.32
CA ILE A 91 7.63 6.14 3.59
C ILE A 91 6.36 5.86 4.40
N TYR A 92 5.19 5.94 3.76
CA TYR A 92 3.90 5.65 4.38
C TYR A 92 3.88 4.24 4.98
N ARG A 93 4.33 3.26 4.21
CA ARG A 93 4.41 1.86 4.63
C ARG A 93 5.28 1.71 5.87
N ASN A 94 6.45 2.34 5.87
CA ASN A 94 7.40 2.28 6.99
C ASN A 94 6.84 2.96 8.24
N GLU A 95 6.19 4.09 8.11
CA GLU A 95 5.56 4.79 9.22
C GLU A 95 4.45 3.95 9.86
N ARG A 96 3.62 3.31 9.06
CA ARG A 96 2.57 2.42 9.56
C ARG A 96 3.15 1.26 10.35
N ASN A 97 4.25 0.70 9.86
CA ASN A 97 4.94 -0.40 10.54
C ASN A 97 5.52 0.03 11.89
N LYS A 98 6.12 1.21 11.95
CA LYS A 98 6.66 1.76 13.19
C LYS A 98 5.59 1.99 14.24
N ILE A 99 4.45 2.53 13.84
CA ILE A 99 3.34 2.78 14.75
C ILE A 99 2.86 1.47 15.37
N ARG A 100 2.77 0.41 14.59
CA ARG A 100 2.35 -0.91 15.08
C ARG A 100 3.36 -1.50 16.06
N GLU A 101 4.65 -1.37 15.77
CA GLU A 101 5.71 -1.84 16.65
C GLU A 101 5.70 -1.12 17.99
N VAL A 102 5.54 0.19 17.99
CA VAL A 102 5.45 1.00 19.22
C VAL A 102 4.24 0.57 20.06
N LYS A 103 3.07 0.39 19.44
CA LYS A 103 1.89 -0.08 20.17
C LYS A 103 2.08 -1.46 20.78
N SER A 104 2.73 -2.36 20.04
CA SER A 104 3.02 -3.70 20.52
C SER A 104 3.94 -3.67 21.74
N ASP A 105 4.99 -2.87 21.70
CA ASP A 105 5.94 -2.72 22.80
C ASP A 105 5.28 -2.11 24.03
N LEU A 106 4.43 -1.10 23.85
CA LEU A 106 3.69 -0.48 24.95
C LEU A 106 2.75 -1.49 25.62
N MET A 107 2.09 -2.33 24.83
CA MET A 107 1.22 -3.37 25.38
C MET A 107 2.01 -4.42 26.17
N LYS A 108 3.23 -4.74 25.74
CA LYS A 108 4.09 -5.65 26.48
C LYS A 108 4.55 -5.06 27.81
N THR A 109 4.82 -3.78 27.84
CA THR A 109 5.32 -3.09 29.04
C THR A 109 4.23 -2.93 30.10
N MET A 110 2.98 -2.94 29.69
CA MET A 110 1.85 -2.73 30.60
C MET A 110 1.38 -4.01 31.32
N LYS A 111 2.07 -5.08 31.12
CA LYS A 111 1.80 -6.31 31.90
C LYS A 111 2.34 -6.15 33.35
#